data_d55b3593022f6933c2edd17bc9f2d594
#
_entry.id   d55b3593022f6933c2edd17bc9f2d594
#
_cell.length_a   1.000
_cell.length_b   1.000
_cell.length_c   1.000
_cell.angle_alpha   90.00
_cell.angle_beta   90.00
_cell.angle_gamma   90.00
#
_symmetry.space_group_name_H-M   'P 1'
#
loop_
_entity.id
_entity.type
_entity.pdbx_description
1 polymer ?
#
loop_
_entity_poly.entity_id
_entity_poly.type
_entity_poly.pdbx_seq_one_letter_code
_entity_poly.pdbx_strand_id
1 'polypeptide(L)'
;DQKKAPLLLVTENVQDPGNLGTMFRTAEGAGVTGILMSRDTVDIFNPKTIRSTMGSIYRMPFLYTEDLKKDISELQKEGIHFYAAHLKGKASYDEADYQKPSAFLIGNEGNGLTTEIADLADVYIRIPMEGKLESLNAAMAAGILMYEANRQRRT
;
A
#
# COMPACT_ATOMS: atom_id res chain seq x y z
N ASP A 1 -9.50 16.87 -18.73
CA ASP A 1 -8.87 16.31 -17.55
C ASP A 1 -9.28 14.88 -17.34
N GLN A 2 -8.45 13.97 -17.79
CA GLN A 2 -8.75 12.56 -17.63
C GLN A 2 -8.54 12.15 -16.18
N LYS A 3 -9.61 11.69 -15.54
CA LYS A 3 -9.50 11.12 -14.21
C LYS A 3 -8.68 9.84 -14.29
N LYS A 4 -7.58 9.82 -13.59
CA LYS A 4 -6.81 8.60 -13.46
C LYS A 4 -7.59 7.58 -12.65
N ALA A 5 -7.38 6.31 -12.93
CA ALA A 5 -8.02 5.24 -12.16
C ALA A 5 -7.59 5.31 -10.68
N PRO A 6 -8.45 4.88 -9.76
CA PRO A 6 -8.08 4.87 -8.34
C PRO A 6 -6.80 4.08 -8.07
N LEU A 7 -5.99 4.58 -7.16
CA LEU A 7 -4.80 3.90 -6.66
C LEU A 7 -4.84 3.97 -5.14
N LEU A 8 -4.93 2.82 -4.50
CA LEU A 8 -5.05 2.75 -3.05
C LEU A 8 -3.81 2.12 -2.43
N LEU A 9 -3.46 2.62 -1.25
CA LEU A 9 -2.53 1.93 -0.36
C LEU A 9 -3.35 1.35 0.78
N VAL A 10 -3.18 0.06 1.06
CA VAL A 10 -3.94 -0.64 2.08
C VAL A 10 -2.96 -1.27 3.06
N THR A 11 -3.05 -0.90 4.34
CA THR A 11 -2.14 -1.39 5.37
C THR A 11 -2.83 -2.37 6.29
N GLU A 12 -2.13 -3.44 6.60
CA GLU A 12 -2.56 -4.39 7.61
C GLU A 12 -1.56 -4.40 8.75
N ASN A 13 -1.99 -3.89 9.92
CA ASN A 13 -1.21 -3.93 11.16
C ASN A 13 0.18 -3.30 11.03
N VAL A 14 0.28 -2.16 10.36
CA VAL A 14 1.51 -1.36 10.35
C VAL A 14 1.60 -0.67 11.70
N GLN A 15 2.70 -0.90 12.43
CA GLN A 15 2.84 -0.45 13.81
C GLN A 15 3.81 0.71 14.01
N ASP A 16 4.77 0.87 13.13
CA ASP A 16 5.79 1.90 13.31
C ASP A 16 5.24 3.26 12.87
N PRO A 17 5.17 4.25 13.80
CA PRO A 17 4.65 5.58 13.46
C PRO A 17 5.41 6.27 12.34
N GLY A 18 6.76 6.13 12.31
CA GLY A 18 7.57 6.72 11.27
C GLY A 18 7.28 6.11 9.90
N ASN A 19 7.13 4.79 9.84
CA ASN A 19 6.78 4.10 8.60
C ASN A 19 5.42 4.59 8.07
N LEU A 20 4.42 4.65 8.94
CA LEU A 20 3.09 5.09 8.51
C LEU A 20 3.12 6.53 7.99
N GLY A 21 3.79 7.42 8.70
CA GLY A 21 3.92 8.80 8.25
C GLY A 21 4.64 8.93 6.91
N THR A 22 5.72 8.15 6.72
CA THR A 22 6.46 8.10 5.46
C THR A 22 5.57 7.57 4.34
N MET A 23 4.75 6.58 4.61
CA MET A 23 3.80 6.05 3.63
C MET A 23 2.80 7.12 3.18
N PHE A 24 2.28 7.93 4.11
CA PHE A 24 1.38 9.03 3.78
C PHE A 24 2.06 10.06 2.88
N ARG A 25 3.27 10.47 3.25
CA ARG A 25 4.04 11.43 2.47
C ARG A 25 4.30 10.91 1.07
N THR A 26 4.75 9.68 0.96
CA THR A 26 5.07 9.06 -0.33
C THR A 26 3.81 8.85 -1.17
N ALA A 27 2.71 8.48 -0.53
CA ALA A 27 1.43 8.28 -1.22
C ALA A 27 0.95 9.57 -1.88
N GLU A 28 1.05 10.69 -1.18
CA GLU A 28 0.71 11.98 -1.77
C GLU A 28 1.59 12.28 -2.98
N GLY A 29 2.91 12.10 -2.82
CA GLY A 29 3.84 12.36 -3.92
C GLY A 29 3.61 11.48 -5.13
N ALA A 30 3.19 10.24 -4.94
CA ALA A 30 2.99 9.27 -6.01
C ALA A 30 1.61 9.35 -6.67
N GLY A 31 0.70 10.18 -6.16
CA GLY A 31 -0.63 10.31 -6.74
C GLY A 31 -1.63 9.26 -6.26
N VAL A 32 -1.42 8.69 -5.09
CA VAL A 32 -2.36 7.74 -4.48
C VAL A 32 -3.67 8.45 -4.16
N THR A 33 -4.78 7.78 -4.43
CA THR A 33 -6.13 8.32 -4.24
C THR A 33 -6.53 8.35 -2.77
N GLY A 34 -6.12 7.32 -2.01
CA GLY A 34 -6.46 7.23 -0.60
C GLY A 34 -5.76 6.05 0.07
N ILE A 35 -5.77 6.08 1.40
CA ILE A 35 -5.14 5.06 2.23
C ILE A 35 -6.21 4.40 3.10
N LEU A 36 -6.29 3.08 3.02
CA LEU A 36 -7.18 2.27 3.87
C LEU A 36 -6.32 1.50 4.86
N MET A 37 -6.63 1.62 6.14
CA MET A 37 -5.83 1.02 7.19
C MET A 37 -6.67 0.06 8.01
N SER A 38 -6.09 -1.11 8.34
CA SER A 38 -6.71 -2.01 9.28
C SER A 38 -6.81 -1.33 10.64
N ARG A 39 -7.79 -1.75 11.42
CA ARG A 39 -8.08 -1.17 12.73
C ARG A 39 -6.87 -1.20 13.68
N ASP A 40 -6.03 -2.22 13.57
CA ASP A 40 -4.85 -2.40 14.42
C ASP A 40 -3.60 -1.69 13.92
N THR A 41 -3.68 -0.96 12.79
CA THR A 41 -2.60 -0.09 12.36
C THR A 41 -2.43 1.06 13.35
N VAL A 42 -1.19 1.50 13.57
CA VAL A 42 -0.88 2.55 14.53
C VAL A 42 -1.71 3.82 14.25
N ASP A 43 -2.04 4.53 15.32
CA ASP A 43 -2.87 5.74 15.22
C ASP A 43 -2.16 6.81 14.40
N ILE A 44 -2.82 7.25 13.31
CA ILE A 44 -2.30 8.31 12.45
C ILE A 44 -2.08 9.62 13.23
N PHE A 45 -2.80 9.81 14.32
CA PHE A 45 -2.66 11.02 15.16
C PHE A 45 -1.58 10.92 16.22
N ASN A 46 -0.83 9.79 16.28
CA ASN A 46 0.38 9.72 17.09
C ASN A 46 1.32 10.86 16.66
N PRO A 47 1.87 11.64 17.60
CA PRO A 47 2.69 12.81 17.24
C PRO A 47 3.85 12.49 16.31
N LYS A 48 4.48 11.33 16.49
CA LYS A 48 5.58 10.92 15.62
C LYS A 48 5.09 10.65 14.20
N THR A 49 3.90 10.03 14.06
CA THR A 49 3.30 9.81 12.75
C THR A 49 3.00 11.13 12.07
N ILE A 50 2.31 12.04 12.79
CA ILE A 50 1.97 13.35 12.24
C ILE A 50 3.20 14.06 11.70
N ARG A 51 4.28 14.10 12.48
CA ARG A 51 5.52 14.75 12.04
C ARG A 51 6.09 14.10 10.79
N SER A 52 6.03 12.78 10.71
CA SER A 52 6.58 12.03 9.57
C SER A 52 5.79 12.24 8.29
N THR A 53 4.53 12.67 8.37
CA THR A 53 3.72 12.90 7.17
C THR A 53 4.12 14.15 6.41
N MET A 54 4.85 15.07 7.05
CA MET A 54 5.24 16.35 6.44
C MET A 54 4.04 17.10 5.86
N GLY A 55 2.91 17.07 6.58
CA GLY A 55 1.69 17.75 6.19
C GLY A 55 0.74 16.94 5.33
N SER A 56 1.15 15.77 4.83
CA SER A 56 0.29 14.97 3.97
C SER A 56 -0.98 14.49 4.66
N ILE A 57 -0.98 14.41 5.99
CA ILE A 57 -2.17 14.04 6.76
C ILE A 57 -3.37 14.97 6.45
N TYR A 58 -3.12 16.20 6.06
CA TYR A 58 -4.18 17.17 5.77
C TYR A 58 -4.71 17.06 4.34
N ARG A 59 -4.02 16.34 3.47
CA ARG A 59 -4.36 16.29 2.03
C ARG A 59 -4.67 14.89 1.54
N MET A 60 -4.13 13.86 2.20
CA MET A 60 -4.32 12.47 1.77
C MET A 60 -5.56 11.88 2.44
N PRO A 61 -6.60 11.53 1.68
CA PRO A 61 -7.76 10.86 2.25
C PRO A 61 -7.38 9.52 2.88
N PHE A 62 -7.91 9.23 4.04
CA PHE A 62 -7.65 7.95 4.70
C PHE A 62 -8.85 7.48 5.50
N LEU A 63 -8.87 6.18 5.76
CA LEU A 63 -9.94 5.54 6.52
C LEU A 63 -9.37 4.36 7.30
N TYR A 64 -9.76 4.23 8.57
CA TYR A 64 -9.58 3.00 9.32
C TYR A 64 -10.80 2.12 9.10
N THR A 65 -10.58 0.83 8.81
CA THR A 65 -11.69 -0.10 8.63
C THR A 65 -11.85 -1.01 9.84
N GLU A 66 -13.10 -1.32 10.15
CA GLU A 66 -13.43 -2.30 11.18
C GLU A 66 -13.25 -3.74 10.66
N ASP A 67 -13.35 -3.95 9.35
CA ASP A 67 -13.27 -5.27 8.74
C ASP A 67 -12.56 -5.16 7.39
N LEU A 68 -11.23 -5.32 7.43
CA LEU A 68 -10.41 -5.18 6.24
C LEU A 68 -10.78 -6.20 5.16
N LYS A 69 -11.02 -7.44 5.57
CA LYS A 69 -11.38 -8.51 4.64
C LYS A 69 -12.63 -8.18 3.84
N LYS A 70 -13.65 -7.68 4.53
CA LYS A 70 -14.91 -7.29 3.90
C LYS A 70 -14.69 -6.15 2.92
N ASP A 71 -13.95 -5.13 3.33
CA ASP A 71 -13.71 -3.96 2.49
C ASP A 71 -12.91 -4.32 1.23
N ILE A 72 -11.91 -5.19 1.36
CA ILE A 72 -11.16 -5.67 0.19
C ILE A 72 -12.12 -6.33 -0.79
N SER A 73 -12.97 -7.24 -0.31
CA SER A 73 -13.91 -7.95 -1.18
C SER A 73 -14.87 -7.01 -1.88
N GLU A 74 -15.37 -6.00 -1.16
CA GLU A 74 -16.28 -5.02 -1.76
C GLU A 74 -15.58 -4.17 -2.82
N LEU A 75 -14.35 -3.74 -2.56
CA LEU A 75 -13.58 -2.96 -3.53
C LEU A 75 -13.24 -3.78 -4.76
N GLN A 76 -12.96 -5.07 -4.59
CA GLN A 76 -12.72 -5.95 -5.73
C GLN A 76 -13.96 -6.07 -6.62
N LYS A 77 -15.15 -6.11 -6.02
CA LYS A 77 -16.40 -6.12 -6.79
C LYS A 77 -16.60 -4.85 -7.59
N GLU A 78 -16.01 -3.75 -7.14
CA GLU A 78 -16.04 -2.48 -7.88
C GLU A 78 -14.92 -2.38 -8.93
N GLY A 79 -14.14 -3.42 -9.10
CA GLY A 79 -13.14 -3.47 -10.16
C GLY A 79 -11.73 -3.10 -9.74
N ILE A 80 -11.47 -2.94 -8.46
CA ILE A 80 -10.12 -2.64 -7.97
C ILE A 80 -9.31 -3.92 -7.84
N HIS A 81 -8.16 -3.97 -8.51
CA HIS A 81 -7.25 -5.11 -8.45
C HIS A 81 -6.29 -4.95 -7.29
N PHE A 82 -6.20 -5.97 -6.46
CA PHE A 82 -5.33 -5.96 -5.28
C PHE A 82 -4.06 -6.74 -5.52
N TYR A 83 -2.94 -6.13 -5.14
CA TYR A 83 -1.60 -6.69 -5.29
C TYR A 83 -0.97 -6.81 -3.91
N ALA A 84 -0.59 -8.03 -3.52
CA ALA A 84 0.09 -8.27 -2.26
C ALA A 84 1.59 -8.39 -2.51
N ALA A 85 2.38 -7.57 -1.82
CA ALA A 85 3.83 -7.70 -1.85
C ALA A 85 4.24 -8.93 -1.05
N HIS A 86 4.87 -9.88 -1.68
CA HIS A 86 5.23 -11.14 -1.05
C HIS A 86 6.51 -11.71 -1.63
N LEU A 87 7.35 -12.27 -0.76
CA LEU A 87 8.62 -12.88 -1.18
C LEU A 87 8.46 -13.96 -2.22
N LYS A 88 7.36 -14.70 -2.15
CA LYS A 88 7.05 -15.81 -3.06
C LYS A 88 6.23 -15.37 -4.26
N GLY A 89 6.11 -14.08 -4.48
CA GLY A 89 5.39 -13.56 -5.64
C GLY A 89 6.00 -14.09 -6.93
N LYS A 90 5.16 -14.58 -7.83
CA LYS A 90 5.62 -15.12 -9.11
C LYS A 90 5.92 -14.03 -10.11
N ALA A 91 5.23 -12.89 -9.99
CA ALA A 91 5.41 -11.76 -10.89
C ALA A 91 6.29 -10.71 -10.23
N SER A 92 7.21 -10.13 -11.00
CA SER A 92 7.92 -8.95 -10.54
C SER A 92 6.95 -7.76 -10.49
N TYR A 93 7.13 -6.88 -9.52
CA TYR A 93 6.24 -5.74 -9.33
C TYR A 93 6.12 -4.85 -10.58
N ASP A 94 7.14 -4.80 -11.40
CA ASP A 94 7.16 -3.93 -12.58
C ASP A 94 6.55 -4.58 -13.83
N GLU A 95 6.08 -5.81 -13.73
CA GLU A 95 5.42 -6.51 -14.83
C GLU A 95 3.91 -6.36 -14.85
N ALA A 96 3.29 -5.90 -13.74
CA ALA A 96 1.84 -5.72 -13.67
C ALA A 96 1.41 -4.38 -14.25
N ASP A 97 0.15 -4.30 -14.66
CA ASP A 97 -0.44 -3.06 -15.21
C ASP A 97 -1.19 -2.31 -14.11
N TYR A 98 -0.60 -1.22 -13.65
CA TYR A 98 -1.21 -0.37 -12.62
C TYR A 98 -1.93 0.85 -13.19
N GLN A 99 -2.14 0.91 -14.50
CA GLN A 99 -2.92 1.99 -15.10
C GLN A 99 -4.42 1.82 -14.82
N LYS A 100 -4.84 0.60 -14.53
CA LYS A 100 -6.21 0.29 -14.11
C LYS A 100 -6.39 0.51 -12.60
N PRO A 101 -7.64 0.49 -12.09
CA PRO A 101 -7.86 0.62 -10.65
C PRO A 101 -7.07 -0.41 -9.87
N SER A 102 -6.23 0.04 -8.96
CA SER A 102 -5.24 -0.80 -8.30
C SER A 102 -5.13 -0.47 -6.81
N ALA A 103 -4.78 -1.48 -6.01
CA ALA A 103 -4.50 -1.32 -4.59
C ALA A 103 -3.30 -2.17 -4.22
N PHE A 104 -2.41 -1.61 -3.41
CA PHE A 104 -1.27 -2.34 -2.85
C PHE A 104 -1.53 -2.69 -1.40
N LEU A 105 -1.33 -3.95 -1.05
CA LEU A 105 -1.44 -4.43 0.34
C LEU A 105 -0.04 -4.48 0.96
N ILE A 106 0.13 -3.79 2.07
CA ILE A 106 1.38 -3.74 2.83
C ILE A 106 1.08 -4.21 4.25
N GLY A 107 1.88 -5.13 4.74
CA GLY A 107 1.67 -5.74 6.06
C GLY A 107 2.59 -5.19 7.13
N ASN A 108 2.50 -5.84 8.29
CA ASN A 108 3.30 -5.53 9.48
C ASN A 108 4.79 -5.60 9.18
N GLU A 109 5.55 -4.74 9.83
CA GLU A 109 7.00 -4.61 9.60
C GLU A 109 7.78 -5.89 9.90
N GLY A 110 7.34 -6.65 10.88
CA GLY A 110 8.02 -7.89 11.26
C GLY A 110 7.42 -9.13 10.61
N ASN A 111 6.10 -9.20 10.55
CA ASN A 111 5.37 -10.41 10.16
C ASN A 111 4.81 -10.38 8.74
N GLY A 112 4.80 -9.20 8.09
CA GLY A 112 4.17 -9.04 6.79
C GLY A 112 2.66 -9.14 6.86
N LEU A 113 2.03 -9.43 5.74
CA LEU A 113 0.59 -9.65 5.67
C LEU A 113 0.23 -11.00 6.31
N THR A 114 -0.95 -11.06 6.94
CA THR A 114 -1.48 -12.36 7.31
C THR A 114 -1.81 -13.15 6.04
N THR A 115 -1.75 -14.49 6.14
CA THR A 115 -2.11 -15.35 5.02
C THR A 115 -3.54 -15.08 4.56
N GLU A 116 -4.44 -14.87 5.51
CA GLU A 116 -5.85 -14.61 5.21
C GLU A 116 -6.02 -13.37 4.32
N ILE A 117 -5.33 -12.28 4.64
CA ILE A 117 -5.43 -11.06 3.84
C ILE A 117 -4.67 -11.19 2.52
N ALA A 118 -3.45 -11.75 2.56
CA ALA A 118 -2.66 -11.92 1.35
C ALA A 118 -3.39 -12.77 0.31
N ASP A 119 -4.09 -13.81 0.75
CA ASP A 119 -4.80 -14.72 -0.16
C ASP A 119 -6.01 -14.06 -0.83
N LEU A 120 -6.48 -12.93 -0.33
CA LEU A 120 -7.53 -12.18 -1.00
C LEU A 120 -7.02 -11.40 -2.21
N ALA A 121 -5.72 -11.15 -2.30
CA ALA A 121 -5.14 -10.39 -3.40
C ALA A 121 -5.33 -11.12 -4.73
N ASP A 122 -5.49 -10.33 -5.79
CA ASP A 122 -5.61 -10.87 -7.15
C ASP A 122 -4.26 -11.40 -7.63
N VAL A 123 -3.17 -10.77 -7.22
CA VAL A 123 -1.82 -11.13 -7.66
C VAL A 123 -0.84 -10.95 -6.50
N TYR A 124 0.06 -11.91 -6.35
CA TYR A 124 1.22 -11.76 -5.50
C TYR A 124 2.35 -11.19 -6.38
N ILE A 125 2.91 -10.08 -5.95
CA ILE A 125 4.03 -9.44 -6.63
C ILE A 125 5.24 -9.43 -5.71
N ARG A 126 6.43 -9.42 -6.32
CA ARG A 126 7.65 -9.32 -5.53
C ARG A 126 8.50 -8.16 -6.03
N ILE A 127 9.27 -7.58 -5.12
CA ILE A 127 10.35 -6.67 -5.47
C ILE A 127 11.62 -7.52 -5.51
N PRO A 128 12.27 -7.65 -6.70
CA PRO A 128 13.48 -8.48 -6.79
C PRO A 128 14.56 -7.97 -5.84
N MET A 129 15.23 -8.87 -5.15
CA MET A 129 16.28 -8.54 -4.20
C MET A 129 17.60 -9.12 -4.67
N GLU A 130 18.63 -8.30 -4.65
CA GLU A 130 20.01 -8.74 -4.81
C GLU A 130 20.59 -9.06 -3.43
N GLY A 131 21.54 -9.95 -3.37
CA GLY A 131 22.18 -10.30 -2.10
C GLY A 131 21.32 -11.19 -1.24
N LYS A 132 21.53 -11.10 0.08
CA LYS A 132 20.95 -12.04 1.05
C LYS A 132 19.75 -11.50 1.82
N LEU A 133 19.36 -10.26 1.59
CA LEU A 133 18.22 -9.68 2.29
C LEU A 133 16.93 -10.25 1.72
N GLU A 134 15.99 -10.61 2.60
CA GLU A 134 14.71 -11.21 2.19
C GLU A 134 13.64 -10.16 1.94
N SER A 135 13.72 -9.00 2.64
CA SER A 135 12.69 -7.98 2.53
C SER A 135 13.26 -6.60 2.73
N LEU A 136 12.51 -5.60 2.27
CA LEU A 136 12.78 -4.20 2.50
C LEU A 136 11.96 -3.70 3.68
N ASN A 137 12.36 -2.55 4.22
CA ASN A 137 11.51 -1.79 5.13
C ASN A 137 10.14 -1.57 4.49
N ALA A 138 9.08 -1.68 5.28
CA ALA A 138 7.71 -1.62 4.75
C ALA A 138 7.41 -0.31 4.02
N ALA A 139 7.86 0.83 4.55
CA ALA A 139 7.66 2.11 3.89
C ALA A 139 8.44 2.21 2.58
N MET A 140 9.63 1.64 2.53
CA MET A 140 10.43 1.60 1.31
C MET A 140 9.74 0.74 0.24
N ALA A 141 9.27 -0.44 0.63
CA ALA A 141 8.56 -1.32 -0.29
C ALA A 141 7.32 -0.63 -0.83
N ALA A 142 6.52 -0.02 0.04
CA ALA A 142 5.33 0.74 -0.37
C ALA A 142 5.70 1.84 -1.36
N GLY A 143 6.77 2.57 -1.09
CA GLY A 143 7.23 3.65 -1.97
C GLY A 143 7.60 3.16 -3.36
N ILE A 144 8.34 2.07 -3.44
CA ILE A 144 8.73 1.49 -4.73
C ILE A 144 7.48 1.11 -5.54
N LEU A 145 6.51 0.46 -4.90
CA LEU A 145 5.29 0.03 -5.58
C LEU A 145 4.46 1.22 -6.04
N MET A 146 4.25 2.19 -5.16
CA MET A 146 3.46 3.39 -5.48
C MET A 146 4.08 4.19 -6.61
N TYR A 147 5.41 4.34 -6.62
CA TYR A 147 6.08 5.09 -7.68
C TYR A 147 6.18 4.31 -8.99
N GLU A 148 6.16 2.99 -8.94
CA GLU A 148 6.04 2.23 -10.20
C GLU A 148 4.66 2.48 -10.83
N ALA A 149 3.59 2.49 -10.02
CA ALA A 149 2.27 2.85 -10.53
C ALA A 149 2.25 4.27 -11.08
N ASN A 150 2.87 5.21 -10.35
CA ASN A 150 2.98 6.60 -10.80
C ASN A 150 3.71 6.68 -12.14
N ARG A 151 4.83 5.96 -12.28
CA ARG A 151 5.59 5.95 -13.53
C ARG A 151 4.73 5.51 -14.70
N GLN A 152 3.99 4.42 -14.53
CA GLN A 152 3.13 3.91 -15.59
C GLN A 152 2.03 4.91 -15.97
N ARG A 153 1.52 5.66 -14.99
CA ARG A 153 0.40 6.59 -15.18
C ARG A 153 0.82 7.95 -15.74
N ARG A 154 2.11 8.25 -15.72
CA ARG A 154 2.63 9.51 -16.25
C ARG A 154 2.83 9.52 -17.75
N THR A 155 2.75 8.39 -18.37
CA THR A 155 2.99 8.26 -19.82
C THR A 155 1.79 8.67 -20.65
#